data_36ded052008b3cd00c1c5221f14371bf
#
_entry.id   36ded052008b3cd00c1c5221f14371bf
#
_cell.length_a   1.000
_cell.length_b   1.000
_cell.length_c   1.000
_cell.angle_alpha   90.00
_cell.angle_beta   90.00
_cell.angle_gamma   90.00
#
_symmetry.space_group_name_H-M   'P 1'
#
loop_
_entity.id
_entity.type
_entity.pdbx_description
1 polymer ?
#
loop_
_entity_poly.entity_id
_entity_poly.type
_entity_poly.pdbx_seq_one_letter_code
_entity_poly.pdbx_strand_id
1 'polypeptide(L)' 'MTKVQLTFKLSRILSDGDLKQIARLHAVYGLFAARLAATGDELFVEYDASRLTPKEVRGVLEAHGIPVAG' A
#
# COMPACT_ATOMS: atom_id res chain seq x y z
N MET A 1 -14.50 13.92 0.49
CA MET A 1 -13.50 12.86 0.74
C MET A 1 -14.09 11.51 0.34
N THR A 2 -13.41 10.76 -0.51
CA THR A 2 -13.88 9.47 -1.00
C THR A 2 -12.88 8.38 -0.58
N LYS A 3 -13.20 7.67 0.50
CA LYS A 3 -12.35 6.62 1.03
C LYS A 3 -12.62 5.32 0.30
N VAL A 4 -11.60 4.75 -0.32
CA VAL A 4 -11.67 3.51 -1.09
C VAL A 4 -10.57 2.57 -0.61
N GLN A 5 -10.85 1.26 -0.66
CA GLN A 5 -9.86 0.25 -0.34
C GLN A 5 -9.45 -0.50 -1.61
N LEU A 6 -8.15 -0.70 -1.76
CA LEU A 6 -7.57 -1.54 -2.81
C LEU A 6 -6.79 -2.68 -2.18
N THR A 7 -6.75 -3.81 -2.88
CA THR A 7 -5.92 -4.95 -2.51
C THR A 7 -4.83 -5.11 -3.56
N PHE A 8 -3.58 -5.14 -3.12
CA PHE A 8 -2.42 -5.37 -3.99
C PHE A 8 -1.82 -6.72 -3.68
N LYS A 9 -1.60 -7.53 -4.70
CA LYS A 9 -0.81 -8.76 -4.54
C LYS A 9 0.66 -8.42 -4.46
N LEU A 10 1.37 -9.14 -3.61
CA LEU A 10 2.81 -8.95 -3.43
C LEU A 10 3.56 -10.07 -4.13
N SER A 11 4.73 -9.73 -4.69
CA SER A 11 5.57 -10.70 -5.40
C SER A 11 6.39 -11.59 -4.46
N ARG A 12 6.45 -11.22 -3.18
CA ARG A 12 7.13 -11.99 -2.14
C ARG A 12 6.55 -11.65 -0.77
N ILE A 13 6.85 -12.46 0.23
CA ILE A 13 6.49 -12.16 1.61
C ILE A 13 7.36 -10.99 2.10
N LEU A 14 6.75 -10.07 2.84
CA LEU A 14 7.43 -8.87 3.31
C LEU A 14 8.40 -9.19 4.45
N SER A 15 9.57 -8.55 4.41
CA SER A 15 10.56 -8.60 5.49
C SER A 15 10.24 -7.54 6.55
N ASP A 16 10.97 -7.56 7.66
CA ASP A 16 10.83 -6.54 8.71
C ASP A 16 11.11 -5.13 8.17
N GLY A 17 12.06 -5.01 7.24
CA GLY A 17 12.35 -3.72 6.59
C GLY A 17 11.18 -3.22 5.76
N ASP A 18 10.49 -4.11 5.07
CA ASP A 18 9.29 -3.77 4.31
C ASP A 18 8.16 -3.31 5.23
N LEU A 19 7.99 -3.97 6.38
CA LEU A 19 6.97 -3.58 7.36
C LEU A 19 7.23 -2.18 7.91
N LYS A 20 8.49 -1.80 8.09
CA LYS A 20 8.85 -0.44 8.49
C LYS A 20 8.45 0.57 7.41
N GLN A 21 8.61 0.22 6.14
CA GLN A 21 8.19 1.08 5.04
C GLN A 21 6.67 1.24 4.99
N ILE A 22 5.92 0.18 5.30
CA ILE A 22 4.47 0.26 5.39
C ILE A 22 4.06 1.28 6.47
N ALA A 23 4.73 1.30 7.60
CA ALA A 23 4.46 2.29 8.65
C ALA A 23 4.66 3.73 8.15
N ARG A 24 5.62 3.95 7.27
CA ARG A 24 5.89 5.27 6.67
C ARG A 24 4.82 5.69 5.66
N LEU A 25 4.08 4.75 5.09
CA LEU A 25 3.02 5.07 4.14
C LEU A 25 1.91 5.90 4.78
N HIS A 26 1.73 5.81 6.10
CA HIS A 26 0.74 6.60 6.80
C HIS A 26 1.03 8.11 6.75
N ALA A 27 2.26 8.50 6.43
CA ALA A 27 2.64 9.91 6.27
C ALA A 27 2.37 10.43 4.86
N VAL A 28 2.02 9.58 3.92
CA VAL A 28 1.76 9.98 2.54
C VAL A 28 0.37 10.61 2.45
N TYR A 29 0.31 11.81 1.87
CA TYR A 29 -0.95 12.53 1.71
C TYR A 29 -1.91 11.78 0.80
N GLY A 30 -3.12 11.56 1.28
CA GLY A 30 -4.13 10.81 0.55
C GLY A 30 -4.20 9.33 0.90
N LEU A 31 -3.23 8.80 1.65
CA LEU A 31 -3.28 7.42 2.15
C LEU A 31 -3.75 7.43 3.60
N PHE A 32 -4.76 6.60 3.90
CA PHE A 32 -5.33 6.52 5.24
C PHE A 32 -4.80 5.34 6.05
N ALA A 33 -4.62 4.19 5.39
CA ALA A 33 -4.13 3.00 6.07
C ALA A 33 -3.53 2.02 5.06
N ALA A 34 -2.59 1.22 5.54
CA ALA A 34 -2.03 0.10 4.79
C ALA A 34 -1.88 -1.07 5.76
N ARG A 35 -2.46 -2.23 5.43
CA ARG A 35 -2.46 -3.40 6.30
C ARG A 35 -2.10 -4.65 5.51
N LEU A 36 -1.27 -5.48 6.10
CA LEU A 36 -0.90 -6.76 5.51
C LEU A 36 -1.98 -7.80 5.78
N ALA A 37 -2.34 -8.57 4.75
CA ALA A 37 -3.28 -9.68 4.93
C ALA A 37 -2.66 -10.79 5.77
N ALA A 38 -3.52 -11.61 6.37
CA ALA A 38 -3.06 -12.73 7.21
C ALA A 38 -2.19 -13.72 6.45
N THR A 39 -2.40 -13.86 5.13
CA THR A 39 -1.61 -14.73 4.26
C THR A 39 -0.20 -14.20 4.03
N GLY A 40 0.03 -12.89 4.23
CA GLY A 40 1.33 -12.26 4.05
C GLY A 40 1.70 -11.91 2.61
N ASP A 41 0.84 -12.23 1.64
CA ASP A 41 1.10 -11.99 0.22
C ASP A 41 0.19 -10.94 -0.41
N GLU A 42 -0.65 -10.29 0.39
CA GLU A 42 -1.53 -9.23 -0.08
C GLU A 42 -1.48 -8.04 0.87
N LEU A 43 -1.61 -6.84 0.32
CA LEU A 43 -1.62 -5.60 1.08
C LEU A 43 -2.94 -4.86 0.83
N PHE A 44 -3.65 -4.53 1.90
CA PHE A 44 -4.86 -3.72 1.83
C PHE A 44 -4.50 -2.27 2.05
N VAL A 45 -4.88 -1.39 1.11
CA VAL A 45 -4.60 0.04 1.20
C VAL A 45 -5.90 0.82 1.13
N GLU A 46 -6.11 1.69 2.11
CA GLU A 46 -7.22 2.64 2.10
C GLU A 46 -6.69 4.01 1.72
N TYR A 47 -7.35 4.66 0.76
CA TYR A 47 -6.89 5.94 0.25
C TYR A 47 -8.06 6.84 -0.16
N ASP A 48 -7.76 8.11 -0.36
CA ASP A 48 -8.73 9.09 -0.82
C ASP A 48 -8.75 9.13 -2.35
N ALA A 49 -9.81 8.58 -2.94
CA ALA A 49 -9.93 8.48 -4.39
C ALA A 49 -10.14 9.85 -5.07
N SER A 50 -10.42 10.90 -4.29
CA SER A 50 -10.48 12.26 -4.82
C SER A 50 -9.10 12.88 -4.99
N ARG A 51 -8.05 12.27 -4.43
CA ARG A 51 -6.68 12.79 -4.46
C ARG A 51 -5.71 11.89 -5.19
N LEU A 52 -5.94 10.57 -5.14
CA LEU A 52 -5.05 9.58 -5.74
C LEU A 52 -5.85 8.64 -6.63
N THR A 53 -5.21 8.18 -7.71
CA THR A 53 -5.73 7.10 -8.53
C THR A 53 -5.10 5.79 -8.08
N PRO A 54 -5.69 4.62 -8.43
CA PRO A 54 -5.06 3.33 -8.12
C PRO A 54 -3.63 3.23 -8.63
N LYS A 55 -3.36 3.77 -9.82
CA LYS A 55 -2.01 3.78 -10.40
C LYS A 55 -1.03 4.59 -9.56
N GLU A 56 -1.48 5.73 -9.03
CA GLU A 56 -0.65 6.57 -8.17
C GLU A 56 -0.37 5.88 -6.83
N VAL A 57 -1.37 5.21 -6.26
CA VAL A 57 -1.19 4.43 -5.02
C VAL A 57 -0.13 3.35 -5.23
N ARG A 58 -0.23 2.62 -6.35
CA ARG A 58 0.77 1.60 -6.70
C ARG A 58 2.16 2.22 -6.82
N GLY A 59 2.28 3.36 -7.48
CA GLY A 59 3.56 4.06 -7.63
C GLY A 59 4.18 4.44 -6.29
N VAL A 60 3.35 4.88 -5.33
CA VAL A 60 3.80 5.19 -3.97
C VAL A 60 4.34 3.94 -3.28
N LEU A 61 3.64 2.81 -3.39
CA LEU A 61 4.09 1.55 -2.80
C LEU A 61 5.44 1.14 -3.39
N GLU A 62 5.57 1.20 -4.71
CA GLU A 62 6.82 0.84 -5.40
C GLU A 62 7.96 1.78 -5.00
N ALA A 63 7.69 3.07 -4.86
CA ALA A 63 8.68 4.04 -4.43
C ALA A 63 9.19 3.78 -3.01
N HIS A 64 8.39 3.12 -2.18
CA HIS A 64 8.78 2.73 -0.82
C HIS A 64 9.37 1.32 -0.77
N GLY A 65 9.64 0.71 -1.92
CA GLY A 65 10.24 -0.61 -1.97
C GLY A 65 9.29 -1.77 -1.69
N ILE A 66 7.99 -1.54 -1.73
CA ILE A 66 7.00 -2.60 -1.52
C ILE A 66 6.90 -3.43 -2.81
N PRO A 67 7.09 -4.76 -2.73
CA PRO A 67 7.15 -5.61 -3.93
C PRO A 67 5.76 -5.94 -4.47
N VAL A 68 5.13 -4.98 -5.14
CA VAL A 68 3.81 -5.16 -5.74
C VAL A 68 3.91 -6.03 -6.98
N ALA A 69 3.11 -7.11 -7.04
CA ALA A 69 3.08 -8.01 -8.19
C ALA A 69 2.20 -7.47 -9.31
N GLY A 70 2.54 -7.86 -10.51
CA GLY A 70 1.75 -7.55 -11.68
C GLY A 70 1.90 -6.14 -12.20
#